data_83e6901c02c347a0bca5e2d44677ea8c
#
_entry.id   83e6901c02c347a0bca5e2d44677ea8c
#
_cell.length_a   1.000
_cell.length_b   1.000
_cell.length_c   1.000
_cell.angle_alpha   90.00
_cell.angle_beta   90.00
_cell.angle_gamma   90.00
#
_symmetry.space_group_name_H-M   'P 1'
#
loop_
_entity.id
_entity.type
_entity.pdbx_description
1 polymer ?
#
loop_
_entity_poly.entity_id
_entity_poly.type
_entity_poly.pdbx_seq_one_letter_code
_entity_poly.pdbx_strand_id
1 'polypeptide(L)'
;HHHSVWRQEIDARLKALLEWLRVRDLLAPEVQLQLEKMQAHNRSDKILVAFVAEFSRGKSELINAIFFAGFGRRIMPASAGRTTMCPTELAYDIRDPACLRLLPIQTRLESRSLMEWRLVPDQWVTIALDMADSDQLAAALGKVAETIEITIPEARALGFWHDGVPDKPLPTATGMIEVPRWRHACINMDHPLLRQGLVILDTPGLNAIGAEPELTMSLIPQAQAVIFLLATDTGVTASDLTIWREFLAGANDDATRFVALNKIDTLWDALSTSEQIEGQIERQRVESARILGVTEDRVMTVSAQKGLVAKINRDAELLRSSHLDA
;
A
#
# COMPACT_ATOMS: atom_id res chain seq x y z
N HIS A 1 0.49 -14.60 22.62
CA HIS A 1 1.00 -15.93 23.02
C HIS A 1 0.36 -17.10 22.26
N HIS A 2 -0.95 -17.10 21.96
CA HIS A 2 -1.59 -18.20 21.23
C HIS A 2 -1.16 -18.32 19.77
N HIS A 3 -0.88 -17.21 19.07
CA HIS A 3 -0.43 -17.22 17.68
C HIS A 3 0.94 -17.87 17.47
N SER A 4 1.88 -17.73 18.40
CA SER A 4 3.22 -18.31 18.26
C SER A 4 3.24 -19.83 18.40
N VAL A 5 2.42 -20.39 19.28
CA VAL A 5 2.33 -21.84 19.49
C VAL A 5 1.71 -22.52 18.26
N TRP A 6 0.64 -21.97 17.72
CA TRP A 6 -0.03 -22.48 16.52
C TRP A 6 0.89 -22.48 15.30
N ARG A 7 1.66 -21.40 15.10
CA ARG A 7 2.64 -21.31 14.00
C ARG A 7 3.76 -22.32 14.13
N GLN A 8 4.28 -22.56 15.35
CA GLN A 8 5.29 -23.58 15.59
C GLN A 8 4.76 -24.98 15.29
N GLU A 9 3.51 -25.26 15.62
CA GLU A 9 2.87 -26.54 15.30
C GLU A 9 2.71 -26.73 13.78
N ILE A 10 2.29 -25.67 13.04
CA ILE A 10 2.21 -25.72 11.57
C ILE A 10 3.59 -25.92 10.95
N ASP A 11 4.62 -25.20 11.40
CA ASP A 11 6.00 -25.39 10.87
C ASP A 11 6.49 -26.80 11.08
N ALA A 12 6.22 -27.39 12.24
CA ALA A 12 6.55 -28.78 12.55
C ALA A 12 5.80 -29.76 11.61
N ARG A 13 4.51 -29.55 11.37
CA ARG A 13 3.71 -30.39 10.45
C ARG A 13 4.15 -30.26 8.99
N LEU A 14 4.46 -29.05 8.53
CA LEU A 14 4.99 -28.84 7.19
C LEU A 14 6.36 -29.51 6.98
N LYS A 15 7.24 -29.46 7.98
CA LYS A 15 8.51 -30.18 7.95
C LYS A 15 8.31 -31.70 7.90
N ALA A 16 7.41 -32.21 8.72
CA ALA A 16 7.08 -33.64 8.74
C ALA A 16 6.51 -34.10 7.39
N LEU A 17 5.65 -33.28 6.76
CA LEU A 17 5.09 -33.58 5.45
C LEU A 17 6.16 -33.58 4.36
N LEU A 18 7.06 -32.59 4.33
CA LEU A 18 8.18 -32.52 3.41
C LEU A 18 9.07 -33.77 3.51
N GLU A 19 9.44 -34.16 4.72
CA GLU A 19 10.27 -35.34 4.96
C GLU A 19 9.53 -36.64 4.55
N TRP A 20 8.24 -36.75 4.86
CA TRP A 20 7.42 -37.88 4.47
C TRP A 20 7.32 -38.04 2.94
N LEU A 21 7.13 -36.93 2.19
CA LEU A 21 7.12 -36.91 0.72
C LEU A 21 8.48 -37.27 0.15
N ARG A 22 9.57 -36.75 0.74
CA ARG A 22 10.95 -37.02 0.30
C ARG A 22 11.31 -38.50 0.44
N VAL A 23 11.04 -39.10 1.61
CA VAL A 23 11.34 -40.51 1.88
C VAL A 23 10.60 -41.47 0.93
N ARG A 24 9.45 -41.04 0.40
CA ARG A 24 8.63 -41.84 -0.52
C ARG A 24 8.82 -41.52 -1.99
N ASP A 25 9.78 -40.64 -2.30
CA ASP A 25 10.05 -40.19 -3.68
C ASP A 25 8.81 -39.58 -4.37
N LEU A 26 7.97 -38.91 -3.56
CA LEU A 26 6.74 -38.25 -4.03
C LEU A 26 6.88 -36.73 -4.08
N LEU A 27 8.07 -36.18 -3.81
CA LEU A 27 8.32 -34.76 -3.74
C LEU A 27 8.64 -34.19 -5.13
N ALA A 28 7.59 -33.79 -5.87
CA ALA A 28 7.78 -33.06 -7.10
C ALA A 28 8.38 -31.66 -6.83
N PRO A 29 9.22 -31.12 -7.74
CA PRO A 29 9.89 -29.82 -7.54
C PRO A 29 8.91 -28.67 -7.26
N GLU A 30 7.74 -28.67 -7.91
CA GLU A 30 6.69 -27.67 -7.73
C GLU A 30 6.07 -27.74 -6.32
N VAL A 31 5.84 -28.97 -5.83
CA VAL A 31 5.30 -29.21 -4.48
C VAL A 31 6.31 -28.82 -3.42
N GLN A 32 7.59 -29.14 -3.64
CA GLN A 32 8.66 -28.71 -2.74
C GLN A 32 8.70 -27.20 -2.64
N LEU A 33 8.72 -26.49 -3.76
CA LEU A 33 8.74 -25.03 -3.81
C LEU A 33 7.53 -24.41 -3.10
N GLN A 34 6.34 -24.99 -3.27
CA GLN A 34 5.12 -24.52 -2.59
C GLN A 34 5.22 -24.71 -1.08
N LEU A 35 5.65 -25.87 -0.61
CA LEU A 35 5.78 -26.16 0.82
C LEU A 35 6.86 -25.29 1.47
N GLU A 36 7.98 -25.05 0.79
CA GLU A 36 9.03 -24.12 1.25
C GLU A 36 8.51 -22.67 1.35
N LYS A 37 7.72 -22.21 0.38
CA LYS A 37 7.04 -20.91 0.43
C LYS A 37 6.07 -20.83 1.60
N MET A 38 5.27 -21.87 1.84
CA MET A 38 4.36 -21.93 2.99
C MET A 38 5.11 -21.89 4.32
N GLN A 39 6.24 -22.59 4.43
CA GLN A 39 7.09 -22.54 5.62
C GLN A 39 7.69 -21.15 5.84
N ALA A 40 8.24 -20.54 4.78
CA ALA A 40 8.79 -19.19 4.86
C ALA A 40 7.71 -18.17 5.29
N HIS A 41 6.50 -18.29 4.74
CA HIS A 41 5.36 -17.46 5.10
C HIS A 41 4.93 -17.66 6.56
N ASN A 42 4.83 -18.91 7.02
CA ASN A 42 4.45 -19.25 8.39
C ASN A 42 5.48 -18.79 9.44
N ARG A 43 6.78 -18.73 9.05
CA ARG A 43 7.87 -18.23 9.90
C ARG A 43 7.97 -16.71 9.91
N SER A 44 7.40 -16.05 8.90
CA SER A 44 7.35 -14.60 8.87
C SER A 44 6.31 -14.13 9.88
N ASP A 45 6.75 -13.44 10.93
CA ASP A 45 5.85 -12.75 11.86
C ASP A 45 5.24 -11.48 11.23
N LYS A 46 5.51 -11.25 9.94
CA LYS A 46 5.07 -10.06 9.20
C LYS A 46 3.73 -10.31 8.53
N ILE A 47 2.82 -9.35 8.72
CA ILE A 47 1.51 -9.29 8.08
C ILE A 47 1.55 -8.15 7.06
N LEU A 48 1.52 -8.50 5.79
CA LEU A 48 1.49 -7.52 4.70
C LEU A 48 0.06 -7.03 4.47
N VAL A 49 -0.15 -5.72 4.60
CA VAL A 49 -1.40 -5.04 4.30
C VAL A 49 -1.17 -4.08 3.14
N ALA A 50 -1.85 -4.30 2.03
CA ALA A 50 -1.78 -3.43 0.87
C ALA A 50 -2.87 -2.36 0.91
N PHE A 51 -2.48 -1.09 0.77
CA PHE A 51 -3.38 0.03 0.56
C PHE A 51 -3.52 0.29 -0.92
N VAL A 52 -4.70 0.07 -1.46
CA VAL A 52 -5.01 0.19 -2.88
C VAL A 52 -6.07 1.26 -3.10
N ALA A 53 -5.87 2.12 -4.06
CA ALA A 53 -6.81 3.19 -4.38
C ALA A 53 -6.64 3.67 -5.81
N GLU A 54 -7.71 4.21 -6.39
CA GLU A 54 -7.64 5.13 -7.53
C GLU A 54 -7.07 6.48 -7.06
N PHE A 55 -6.69 7.33 -8.00
CA PHE A 55 -6.18 8.66 -7.71
C PHE A 55 -7.13 9.48 -6.82
N SER A 56 -6.55 10.33 -5.97
CA SER A 56 -7.27 11.29 -5.12
C SER A 56 -8.25 10.70 -4.11
N ARG A 57 -8.18 9.41 -3.79
CA ARG A 57 -9.02 8.80 -2.75
C ARG A 57 -8.53 9.09 -1.32
N GLY A 58 -7.37 9.75 -1.17
CA GLY A 58 -6.81 10.17 0.11
C GLY A 58 -5.97 9.11 0.80
N LYS A 59 -5.39 8.18 0.05
CA LYS A 59 -4.55 7.09 0.58
C LYS A 59 -3.36 7.60 1.39
N SER A 60 -2.56 8.52 0.84
CA SER A 60 -1.41 9.11 1.56
C SER A 60 -1.84 9.86 2.83
N GLU A 61 -3.02 10.48 2.82
CA GLU A 61 -3.57 11.16 3.98
C GLU A 61 -3.96 10.17 5.09
N LEU A 62 -4.52 9.01 4.71
CA LEU A 62 -4.84 7.95 5.66
C LEU A 62 -3.56 7.37 6.28
N ILE A 63 -2.52 7.13 5.48
CA ILE A 63 -1.22 6.67 5.96
C ILE A 63 -0.60 7.71 6.91
N ASN A 64 -0.66 9.01 6.58
CA ASN A 64 -0.22 10.07 7.47
C ASN A 64 -1.00 10.07 8.79
N ALA A 65 -2.32 9.91 8.76
CA ALA A 65 -3.18 9.90 9.94
C ALA A 65 -2.93 8.70 10.86
N ILE A 66 -2.55 7.55 10.30
CA ILE A 66 -2.29 6.32 11.08
C ILE A 66 -0.86 6.31 11.62
N PHE A 67 0.14 6.57 10.75
CA PHE A 67 1.55 6.30 11.07
C PHE A 67 2.37 7.55 11.41
N PHE A 68 1.96 8.74 10.97
CA PHE A 68 2.79 9.94 11.06
C PHE A 68 2.15 11.11 11.81
N ALA A 69 0.94 10.97 12.35
CA ALA A 69 0.27 12.05 13.10
C ALA A 69 1.09 12.56 14.30
N GLY A 70 1.88 11.67 14.93
CA GLY A 70 2.74 12.01 16.08
C GLY A 70 3.84 13.02 15.76
N PHE A 71 4.16 13.26 14.49
CA PHE A 71 5.17 14.24 14.05
C PHE A 71 4.60 15.66 13.92
N GLY A 72 3.31 15.87 14.19
CA GLY A 72 2.67 17.19 14.18
C GLY A 72 2.45 17.79 12.79
N ARG A 73 2.69 17.04 11.72
CA ARG A 73 2.53 17.48 10.32
C ARG A 73 2.36 16.29 9.37
N ARG A 74 2.05 16.58 8.11
CA ARG A 74 2.15 15.60 7.04
C ARG A 74 3.60 15.24 6.76
N ILE A 75 3.89 13.96 6.73
CA ILE A 75 5.23 13.40 6.44
C ILE A 75 5.25 12.76 5.06
N MET A 76 4.33 11.83 4.76
CA MET A 76 4.20 11.29 3.41
C MET A 76 3.68 12.37 2.46
N PRO A 77 4.31 12.56 1.30
CA PRO A 77 3.88 13.56 0.35
C PRO A 77 2.45 13.26 -0.15
N ALA A 78 1.65 14.32 -0.27
CA ALA A 78 0.36 14.20 -0.95
C ALA A 78 0.62 14.12 -2.45
N SER A 79 0.12 13.08 -3.11
CA SER A 79 0.20 12.97 -4.58
C SER A 79 -0.74 14.00 -5.21
N ALA A 80 -0.22 15.17 -5.54
CA ALA A 80 -0.91 16.13 -6.37
C ALA A 80 -0.62 15.80 -7.84
N GLY A 81 -1.57 15.16 -8.52
CA GLY A 81 -1.47 14.84 -9.95
C GLY A 81 -1.18 13.36 -10.24
N ARG A 82 -1.13 13.04 -11.54
CA ARG A 82 -0.88 11.69 -12.07
C ARG A 82 0.59 11.22 -11.93
N THR A 83 1.45 12.00 -11.27
CA THR A 83 2.85 11.63 -11.09
C THR A 83 2.91 10.45 -10.13
N THR A 84 3.20 9.31 -10.67
CA THR A 84 3.28 8.03 -9.99
C THR A 84 4.45 8.05 -9.01
N MET A 85 4.14 8.11 -7.73
CA MET A 85 5.12 7.73 -6.71
C MET A 85 5.46 6.25 -6.88
N CYS A 86 6.66 5.84 -6.51
CA CYS A 86 6.97 4.42 -6.49
C CYS A 86 6.20 3.71 -5.36
N PRO A 87 5.93 2.41 -5.50
CA PRO A 87 5.45 1.58 -4.39
C PRO A 87 6.33 1.73 -3.16
N THR A 88 5.70 1.92 -2.01
CA THR A 88 6.41 2.19 -0.77
C THR A 88 5.99 1.20 0.30
N GLU A 89 6.95 0.54 0.91
CA GLU A 89 6.72 -0.31 2.08
C GLU A 89 7.11 0.41 3.36
N LEU A 90 6.24 0.33 4.38
CA LEU A 90 6.54 0.73 5.75
C LEU A 90 6.64 -0.53 6.61
N ALA A 91 7.75 -0.70 7.30
CA ALA A 91 7.99 -1.83 8.18
C ALA A 91 8.87 -1.42 9.36
N TYR A 92 9.05 -2.32 10.30
CA TYR A 92 10.02 -2.21 11.37
C TYR A 92 10.88 -3.46 11.46
N ASP A 93 12.19 -3.26 11.45
CA ASP A 93 13.18 -4.27 11.81
C ASP A 93 14.13 -3.65 12.84
N ILE A 94 14.15 -4.21 14.04
CA ILE A 94 14.98 -3.72 15.16
C ILE A 94 16.49 -3.80 14.86
N ARG A 95 16.89 -4.63 13.90
CA ARG A 95 18.32 -4.82 13.53
C ARG A 95 18.84 -3.70 12.64
N ASP A 96 17.92 -2.98 11.97
CA ASP A 96 18.26 -1.89 11.07
C ASP A 96 17.92 -0.54 11.73
N PRO A 97 18.76 0.49 11.52
CA PRO A 97 18.40 1.84 11.94
C PRO A 97 17.19 2.38 11.17
N ALA A 98 16.58 3.44 11.68
CA ALA A 98 15.54 4.15 10.95
C ALA A 98 16.11 4.68 9.62
N CYS A 99 15.56 4.24 8.51
CA CYS A 99 16.08 4.57 7.18
C CYS A 99 15.00 4.50 6.09
N LEU A 100 15.26 5.22 5.01
CA LEU A 100 14.58 5.10 3.73
C LEU A 100 15.56 4.46 2.75
N ARG A 101 15.16 3.36 2.12
CA ARG A 101 15.89 2.70 1.04
C ARG A 101 15.12 2.88 -0.27
N LEU A 102 15.80 3.29 -1.31
CA LEU A 102 15.23 3.61 -2.62
C LEU A 102 15.91 2.79 -3.70
N LEU A 103 15.13 2.03 -4.46
CA LEU A 103 15.63 1.23 -5.59
C LEU A 103 15.48 2.04 -6.88
N PRO A 104 16.55 2.29 -7.66
CA PRO A 104 16.50 3.05 -8.89
C PRO A 104 15.57 2.43 -9.94
N ILE A 105 14.89 3.27 -10.74
CA ILE A 105 13.95 2.81 -11.76
C ILE A 105 14.62 1.97 -12.85
N GLN A 106 15.90 2.22 -13.14
CA GLN A 106 16.69 1.50 -14.14
C GLN A 106 16.80 0.00 -13.86
N THR A 107 16.61 -0.42 -12.60
CA THR A 107 16.60 -1.84 -12.22
C THR A 107 15.42 -2.63 -12.86
N ARG A 108 14.44 -1.95 -13.46
CA ARG A 108 13.39 -2.60 -14.28
C ARG A 108 13.93 -3.21 -15.57
N LEU A 109 15.06 -2.74 -16.07
CA LEU A 109 15.69 -3.29 -17.27
C LEU A 109 16.32 -4.68 -17.04
N GLU A 110 16.47 -5.06 -15.80
CA GLU A 110 16.97 -6.38 -15.43
C GLU A 110 15.80 -7.31 -15.06
N SER A 111 15.99 -8.61 -15.29
CA SER A 111 14.95 -9.63 -15.04
C SER A 111 14.79 -10.02 -13.56
N ARG A 112 15.48 -9.33 -12.65
CA ARG A 112 15.41 -9.60 -11.22
C ARG A 112 14.12 -9.08 -10.61
N SER A 113 13.50 -9.89 -9.74
CA SER A 113 12.35 -9.52 -8.93
C SER A 113 12.73 -8.54 -7.82
N LEU A 114 11.74 -7.84 -7.27
CA LEU A 114 11.94 -6.96 -6.10
C LEU A 114 12.48 -7.74 -4.89
N MET A 115 12.07 -9.01 -4.73
CA MET A 115 12.59 -9.88 -3.67
C MET A 115 14.07 -10.19 -3.84
N GLU A 116 14.52 -10.45 -5.06
CA GLU A 116 15.95 -10.68 -5.36
C GLU A 116 16.77 -9.41 -5.17
N TRP A 117 16.22 -8.25 -5.54
CA TRP A 117 16.87 -6.96 -5.30
C TRP A 117 17.12 -6.65 -3.83
N ARG A 118 16.27 -7.13 -2.92
CA ARG A 118 16.48 -6.99 -1.47
C ARG A 118 17.76 -7.67 -0.98
N LEU A 119 18.24 -8.67 -1.71
CA LEU A 119 19.50 -9.38 -1.41
C LEU A 119 20.74 -8.66 -1.95
N VAL A 120 20.59 -7.53 -2.61
CA VAL A 120 21.68 -6.74 -3.21
C VAL A 120 21.68 -5.31 -2.63
N PRO A 121 22.11 -5.12 -1.38
CA PRO A 121 21.99 -3.83 -0.67
C PRO A 121 22.67 -2.66 -1.38
N ASP A 122 23.78 -2.92 -2.08
CA ASP A 122 24.59 -1.89 -2.76
C ASP A 122 23.85 -1.20 -3.92
N GLN A 123 22.75 -1.77 -4.39
CA GLN A 123 21.92 -1.17 -5.44
C GLN A 123 20.86 -0.21 -4.88
N TRP A 124 20.68 -0.20 -3.58
CA TRP A 124 19.73 0.68 -2.92
C TRP A 124 20.40 1.96 -2.41
N VAL A 125 19.80 3.09 -2.70
CA VAL A 125 20.16 4.36 -2.07
C VAL A 125 19.56 4.37 -0.66
N THR A 126 20.40 4.40 0.38
CA THR A 126 19.97 4.41 1.77
C THR A 126 20.12 5.80 2.37
N ILE A 127 19.06 6.30 2.96
CA ILE A 127 18.98 7.60 3.62
C ILE A 127 18.61 7.37 5.09
N ALA A 128 19.43 7.84 6.01
CA ALA A 128 19.12 7.78 7.43
C ALA A 128 17.94 8.73 7.75
N LEU A 129 17.03 8.28 8.61
CA LEU A 129 15.89 9.06 9.06
C LEU A 129 16.11 9.55 10.49
N ASP A 130 16.00 10.85 10.71
CA ASP A 130 15.94 11.41 12.05
C ASP A 130 14.46 11.46 12.51
N MET A 131 14.12 10.53 13.39
CA MET A 131 12.76 10.44 13.93
C MET A 131 12.42 11.55 14.92
N ALA A 132 13.38 12.36 15.33
CA ALA A 132 13.17 13.52 16.19
C ALA A 132 12.96 14.83 15.41
N ASP A 133 13.43 14.86 14.15
CA ASP A 133 13.31 16.02 13.26
C ASP A 133 12.25 15.78 12.18
N SER A 134 11.06 16.35 12.35
CA SER A 134 9.94 16.20 11.41
C SER A 134 10.19 16.86 10.05
N ASP A 135 11.05 17.88 9.97
CA ASP A 135 11.41 18.53 8.70
C ASP A 135 12.37 17.67 7.90
N GLN A 136 13.39 17.11 8.54
CA GLN A 136 14.30 16.15 7.91
C GLN A 136 13.54 14.92 7.46
N LEU A 137 12.66 14.38 8.30
CA LEU A 137 11.85 13.21 7.98
C LEU A 137 10.97 13.46 6.75
N ALA A 138 10.25 14.59 6.71
CA ALA A 138 9.40 14.95 5.58
C ALA A 138 10.22 15.17 4.29
N ALA A 139 11.39 15.82 4.40
CA ALA A 139 12.29 16.03 3.26
C ALA A 139 12.86 14.70 2.73
N ALA A 140 13.24 13.78 3.62
CA ALA A 140 13.73 12.46 3.25
C ALA A 140 12.64 11.63 2.56
N LEU A 141 11.42 11.54 3.15
CA LEU A 141 10.31 10.79 2.55
C LEU A 141 9.76 11.46 1.30
N GLY A 142 9.90 12.78 1.15
CA GLY A 142 9.60 13.50 -0.09
C GLY A 142 10.35 12.96 -1.32
N LYS A 143 11.53 12.36 -1.12
CA LYS A 143 12.32 11.75 -2.20
C LYS A 143 11.65 10.58 -2.89
N VAL A 144 10.70 9.93 -2.25
CA VAL A 144 9.88 8.85 -2.86
C VAL A 144 9.13 9.34 -4.09
N ALA A 145 8.79 10.64 -4.14
CA ALA A 145 8.09 11.27 -5.25
C ALA A 145 9.02 11.92 -6.29
N GLU A 146 10.34 11.75 -6.17
CA GLU A 146 11.28 12.30 -7.16
C GLU A 146 11.05 11.68 -8.53
N THR A 147 11.13 12.53 -9.55
CA THR A 147 11.02 12.16 -10.96
C THR A 147 12.32 12.43 -11.72
N ILE A 148 12.46 11.79 -12.87
CA ILE A 148 13.54 12.05 -13.84
C ILE A 148 12.93 12.21 -15.22
N GLU A 149 13.59 12.99 -16.07
CA GLU A 149 13.29 13.08 -17.49
C GLU A 149 14.15 12.09 -18.27
N ILE A 150 13.50 11.27 -19.11
CA ILE A 150 14.15 10.27 -19.96
C ILE A 150 13.63 10.38 -21.40
N THR A 151 14.37 9.82 -22.34
CA THR A 151 13.95 9.77 -23.74
C THR A 151 12.78 8.82 -23.97
N ILE A 152 12.02 9.01 -25.05
CA ILE A 152 10.91 8.11 -25.43
C ILE A 152 11.38 6.65 -25.57
N PRO A 153 12.53 6.34 -26.21
CA PRO A 153 13.04 4.97 -26.26
C PRO A 153 13.30 4.35 -24.86
N GLU A 154 13.89 5.13 -23.95
CA GLU A 154 14.11 4.68 -22.56
C GLU A 154 12.80 4.50 -21.83
N ALA A 155 11.85 5.41 -21.97
CA ALA A 155 10.51 5.30 -21.40
C ALA A 155 9.77 4.04 -21.89
N ARG A 156 9.95 3.69 -23.17
CA ARG A 156 9.41 2.46 -23.76
C ARG A 156 10.07 1.22 -23.14
N ALA A 157 11.38 1.20 -23.02
CA ALA A 157 12.12 0.09 -22.40
C ALA A 157 11.73 -0.14 -20.93
N LEU A 158 11.44 0.94 -20.19
CA LEU A 158 11.00 0.90 -18.78
C LEU A 158 9.49 0.67 -18.60
N GLY A 159 8.71 0.57 -19.69
CA GLY A 159 7.27 0.33 -19.64
C GLY A 159 6.40 1.56 -19.35
N PHE A 160 6.96 2.78 -19.48
CA PHE A 160 6.23 4.04 -19.31
C PHE A 160 5.68 4.62 -20.61
N TRP A 161 5.99 4.02 -21.74
CA TRP A 161 5.54 4.48 -23.06
C TRP A 161 5.07 3.31 -23.92
N HIS A 162 3.83 3.40 -24.40
CA HIS A 162 3.25 2.45 -25.35
C HIS A 162 2.63 3.24 -26.51
N ASP A 163 2.97 2.86 -27.75
CA ASP A 163 2.37 3.46 -28.92
C ASP A 163 0.89 3.06 -29.03
N GLY A 164 0.02 4.03 -29.34
CA GLY A 164 -1.41 3.78 -29.52
C GLY A 164 -2.27 3.78 -28.26
N VAL A 165 -1.71 3.98 -27.06
CA VAL A 165 -2.48 4.13 -25.83
C VAL A 165 -2.95 5.58 -25.68
N PRO A 166 -4.27 5.84 -25.43
CA PRO A 166 -4.81 7.20 -25.35
C PRO A 166 -4.23 8.04 -24.21
N ASP A 167 -3.95 7.42 -23.07
CA ASP A 167 -3.55 8.07 -21.81
C ASP A 167 -2.02 8.08 -21.59
N LYS A 168 -1.24 8.03 -22.65
CA LYS A 168 0.23 8.10 -22.54
C LYS A 168 0.71 9.41 -21.92
N PRO A 169 1.84 9.40 -21.18
CA PRO A 169 2.45 10.62 -20.64
C PRO A 169 2.70 11.64 -21.77
N LEU A 170 2.40 12.91 -21.49
CA LEU A 170 2.74 13.97 -22.43
C LEU A 170 4.23 14.28 -22.35
N PRO A 171 4.93 14.44 -23.49
CA PRO A 171 6.30 14.90 -23.48
C PRO A 171 6.42 16.28 -22.81
N THR A 172 7.50 16.48 -22.08
CA THR A 172 7.88 17.79 -21.53
C THR A 172 8.23 18.78 -22.65
N ALA A 173 8.47 20.04 -22.29
CA ALA A 173 8.91 21.06 -23.27
C ALA A 173 10.21 20.68 -24.01
N THR A 174 11.02 19.81 -23.42
CA THR A 174 12.23 19.25 -23.99
C THR A 174 12.01 18.02 -24.87
N GLY A 175 10.78 17.55 -25.00
CA GLY A 175 10.44 16.31 -25.71
C GLY A 175 10.79 15.02 -24.93
N MET A 176 11.13 15.13 -23.67
CA MET A 176 11.44 14.03 -22.76
C MET A 176 10.17 13.55 -22.05
N ILE A 177 10.23 12.38 -21.47
CA ILE A 177 9.14 11.81 -20.65
C ILE A 177 9.55 11.86 -19.18
N GLU A 178 8.70 12.45 -18.35
CA GLU A 178 8.87 12.44 -16.90
C GLU A 178 8.37 11.10 -16.32
N VAL A 179 9.25 10.41 -15.57
CA VAL A 179 8.96 9.12 -14.95
C VAL A 179 9.43 9.12 -13.49
N PRO A 180 8.91 8.25 -12.63
CA PRO A 180 9.44 8.07 -11.28
C PRO A 180 10.95 7.75 -11.32
N ARG A 181 11.71 8.39 -10.45
CA ARG A 181 13.13 8.09 -10.28
C ARG A 181 13.37 6.72 -9.67
N TRP A 182 12.43 6.26 -8.86
CA TRP A 182 12.56 5.06 -8.04
C TRP A 182 11.57 4.00 -8.48
N ARG A 183 12.02 2.74 -8.48
CA ARG A 183 11.21 1.56 -8.73
C ARG A 183 10.41 1.14 -7.49
N HIS A 184 11.06 1.23 -6.32
CA HIS A 184 10.49 0.80 -5.05
C HIS A 184 11.14 1.56 -3.89
N ALA A 185 10.40 1.77 -2.80
CA ALA A 185 10.88 2.38 -1.57
C ALA A 185 10.57 1.48 -0.37
N CYS A 186 11.51 1.40 0.59
CA CYS A 186 11.32 0.71 1.86
C CYS A 186 11.67 1.67 3.00
N ILE A 187 10.72 1.89 3.91
CA ILE A 187 10.87 2.71 5.10
C ILE A 187 10.96 1.78 6.30
N ASN A 188 12.09 1.82 7.01
CA ASN A 188 12.24 1.22 8.33
C ASN A 188 12.04 2.28 9.40
N MET A 189 10.97 2.17 10.18
CA MET A 189 10.69 3.11 11.25
C MET A 189 10.03 2.44 12.45
N ASP A 190 10.31 3.00 13.61
CA ASP A 190 9.75 2.54 14.86
C ASP A 190 8.34 3.09 15.07
N HIS A 191 7.34 2.20 15.00
CA HIS A 191 5.94 2.54 15.24
C HIS A 191 5.23 1.35 15.94
N PRO A 192 4.32 1.58 16.91
CA PRO A 192 3.69 0.50 17.67
C PRO A 192 3.04 -0.59 16.83
N LEU A 193 2.36 -0.24 15.74
CA LEU A 193 1.74 -1.21 14.83
C LEU A 193 2.80 -2.00 14.03
N LEU A 194 3.86 -1.33 13.56
CA LEU A 194 4.92 -1.98 12.78
C LEU A 194 5.77 -2.92 13.67
N ARG A 195 5.96 -2.59 14.95
CA ARG A 195 6.58 -3.49 15.95
C ARG A 195 5.83 -4.81 16.12
N GLN A 196 4.54 -4.83 15.85
CA GLN A 196 3.70 -6.05 15.91
C GLN A 196 3.83 -6.92 14.66
N GLY A 197 4.74 -6.58 13.74
CA GLY A 197 4.97 -7.33 12.51
C GLY A 197 4.14 -6.82 11.32
N LEU A 198 3.40 -5.72 11.46
CA LEU A 198 2.66 -5.15 10.34
C LEU A 198 3.62 -4.56 9.31
N VAL A 199 3.40 -4.89 8.06
CA VAL A 199 4.06 -4.29 6.89
C VAL A 199 2.99 -3.64 6.03
N ILE A 200 3.14 -2.35 5.78
CA ILE A 200 2.22 -1.59 4.94
C ILE A 200 2.82 -1.46 3.55
N LEU A 201 2.04 -1.82 2.54
CA LEU A 201 2.37 -1.57 1.14
C LEU A 201 1.48 -0.44 0.62
N ASP A 202 2.07 0.72 0.45
CA ASP A 202 1.42 1.85 -0.23
C ASP A 202 1.61 1.68 -1.74
N THR A 203 0.51 1.45 -2.47
CA THR A 203 0.55 1.25 -3.92
C THR A 203 0.20 2.55 -4.65
N PRO A 204 0.95 2.96 -5.67
CA PRO A 204 0.49 4.01 -6.59
C PRO A 204 -0.78 3.55 -7.32
N GLY A 205 -1.44 4.46 -8.05
CA GLY A 205 -2.62 4.08 -8.84
C GLY A 205 -2.31 2.92 -9.78
N LEU A 206 -3.00 1.80 -9.61
CA LEU A 206 -2.71 0.54 -10.34
C LEU A 206 -3.03 0.65 -11.83
N ASN A 207 -3.92 1.55 -12.23
CA ASN A 207 -4.26 1.82 -13.63
C ASN A 207 -3.31 2.81 -14.31
N ALA A 208 -2.27 3.30 -13.61
CA ALA A 208 -1.31 4.22 -14.19
C ALA A 208 -0.40 3.52 -15.20
N ILE A 209 -0.14 4.19 -16.33
CA ILE A 209 0.88 3.73 -17.29
C ILE A 209 2.23 3.67 -16.56
N GLY A 210 2.92 2.54 -16.69
CA GLY A 210 4.19 2.31 -16.00
C GLY A 210 4.04 1.89 -14.54
N ALA A 211 2.84 1.49 -14.07
CA ALA A 211 2.70 0.82 -12.79
C ALA A 211 3.71 -0.34 -12.66
N GLU A 212 4.19 -0.57 -11.44
CA GLU A 212 5.13 -1.68 -11.21
C GLU A 212 4.42 -3.03 -11.41
N PRO A 213 4.83 -3.84 -12.40
CA PRO A 213 4.12 -5.11 -12.70
C PRO A 213 4.11 -6.07 -11.51
N GLU A 214 5.16 -6.08 -10.70
CA GLU A 214 5.23 -6.96 -9.53
C GLU A 214 4.23 -6.61 -8.44
N LEU A 215 3.69 -5.38 -8.41
CA LEU A 215 2.61 -5.04 -7.48
C LEU A 215 1.38 -5.92 -7.70
N THR A 216 0.94 -6.01 -8.94
CA THR A 216 -0.28 -6.74 -9.31
C THR A 216 -0.05 -8.24 -9.44
N MET A 217 1.13 -8.65 -9.89
CA MET A 217 1.45 -10.06 -10.13
C MET A 217 1.95 -10.80 -8.89
N SER A 218 2.52 -10.10 -7.93
CA SER A 218 3.21 -10.72 -6.79
C SER A 218 2.83 -10.10 -5.44
N LEU A 219 3.02 -8.80 -5.24
CA LEU A 219 2.94 -8.20 -3.91
C LEU A 219 1.50 -8.12 -3.38
N ILE A 220 0.54 -7.63 -4.18
CA ILE A 220 -0.86 -7.56 -3.75
C ILE A 220 -1.47 -8.96 -3.56
N PRO A 221 -1.25 -9.95 -4.46
CA PRO A 221 -1.72 -11.32 -4.22
C PRO A 221 -1.13 -12.02 -3.00
N GLN A 222 0.04 -11.59 -2.52
CA GLN A 222 0.67 -12.12 -1.31
C GLN A 222 0.25 -11.39 -0.03
N ALA A 223 -0.46 -10.26 -0.14
CA ALA A 223 -0.94 -9.52 1.02
C ALA A 223 -1.98 -10.34 1.81
N GLN A 224 -1.84 -10.36 3.13
CA GLN A 224 -2.79 -11.00 4.03
C GLN A 224 -4.07 -10.18 4.19
N ALA A 225 -3.98 -8.87 3.95
CA ALA A 225 -5.13 -8.00 3.89
C ALA A 225 -4.94 -6.92 2.83
N VAL A 226 -6.04 -6.51 2.22
CA VAL A 226 -6.08 -5.36 1.29
C VAL A 226 -7.10 -4.37 1.82
N ILE A 227 -6.69 -3.11 1.92
CA ILE A 227 -7.58 -1.99 2.22
C ILE A 227 -7.78 -1.20 0.93
N PHE A 228 -8.97 -1.29 0.38
CA PHE A 228 -9.36 -0.56 -0.82
C PHE A 228 -10.02 0.76 -0.46
N LEU A 229 -9.45 1.87 -0.88
CA LEU A 229 -9.98 3.19 -0.56
C LEU A 229 -10.93 3.68 -1.66
N LEU A 230 -12.10 4.12 -1.21
CA LEU A 230 -13.08 4.89 -1.98
C LEU A 230 -13.17 6.30 -1.39
N ALA A 231 -13.90 7.18 -2.05
CA ALA A 231 -14.17 8.52 -1.54
C ALA A 231 -15.64 8.88 -1.68
N THR A 232 -16.22 9.47 -0.63
CA THR A 232 -17.65 9.82 -0.59
C THR A 232 -18.04 10.88 -1.62
N ASP A 233 -17.10 11.78 -1.97
CA ASP A 233 -17.32 12.85 -2.96
C ASP A 233 -17.52 12.34 -4.40
N THR A 234 -17.05 11.13 -4.70
CA THR A 234 -17.16 10.52 -6.04
C THR A 234 -18.01 9.25 -6.06
N GLY A 235 -18.23 8.64 -4.89
CA GLY A 235 -18.79 7.29 -4.81
C GLY A 235 -17.90 6.24 -5.47
N VAL A 236 -18.48 5.10 -5.85
CA VAL A 236 -17.78 4.03 -6.58
C VAL A 236 -17.80 4.36 -8.07
N THR A 237 -16.65 4.64 -8.65
CA THR A 237 -16.52 4.95 -10.08
C THR A 237 -16.25 3.69 -10.92
N ALA A 238 -16.37 3.82 -12.25
CA ALA A 238 -16.03 2.73 -13.17
C ALA A 238 -14.55 2.30 -13.04
N SER A 239 -13.65 3.26 -12.80
CA SER A 239 -12.22 2.99 -12.57
C SER A 239 -11.98 2.23 -11.27
N ASP A 240 -12.67 2.59 -10.18
CA ASP A 240 -12.62 1.85 -8.92
C ASP A 240 -13.09 0.40 -9.10
N LEU A 241 -14.17 0.18 -9.88
CA LEU A 241 -14.67 -1.16 -10.19
C LEU A 241 -13.69 -1.98 -11.04
N THR A 242 -12.99 -1.33 -11.98
CA THR A 242 -11.96 -2.00 -12.78
C THR A 242 -10.84 -2.51 -11.87
N ILE A 243 -10.29 -1.65 -11.02
CA ILE A 243 -9.26 -2.03 -10.04
C ILE A 243 -9.76 -3.16 -9.14
N TRP A 244 -10.97 -3.02 -8.61
CA TRP A 244 -11.56 -4.03 -7.71
C TRP A 244 -11.67 -5.40 -8.39
N ARG A 245 -12.18 -5.45 -9.63
CA ARG A 245 -12.40 -6.69 -10.36
C ARG A 245 -11.12 -7.33 -10.88
N GLU A 246 -10.22 -6.54 -11.41
CA GLU A 246 -9.00 -7.05 -12.06
C GLU A 246 -7.93 -7.45 -11.06
N PHE A 247 -7.75 -6.70 -9.99
CA PHE A 247 -6.64 -6.90 -9.07
C PHE A 247 -7.04 -7.48 -7.73
N LEU A 248 -8.29 -7.35 -7.33
CA LEU A 248 -8.75 -7.76 -6.01
C LEU A 248 -9.77 -8.90 -6.04
N ALA A 249 -10.56 -9.05 -7.09
CA ALA A 249 -11.61 -10.09 -7.15
C ALA A 249 -11.08 -11.53 -7.26
N GLY A 250 -9.82 -11.71 -7.66
CA GLY A 250 -9.18 -13.04 -7.80
C GLY A 250 -8.48 -13.56 -6.54
N ALA A 251 -8.39 -12.78 -5.47
CA ALA A 251 -7.82 -13.23 -4.21
C ALA A 251 -8.80 -14.24 -3.55
N ASN A 252 -8.27 -15.41 -3.19
CA ASN A 252 -9.05 -16.60 -2.82
C ASN A 252 -9.87 -16.50 -1.51
N ASP A 253 -9.86 -15.36 -0.81
CA ASP A 253 -10.57 -15.20 0.45
C ASP A 253 -11.14 -13.78 0.60
N ASP A 254 -12.47 -13.67 0.54
CA ASP A 254 -13.19 -12.42 0.84
C ASP A 254 -12.90 -11.89 2.26
N ALA A 255 -12.43 -12.76 3.15
CA ALA A 255 -12.10 -12.43 4.52
C ALA A 255 -10.93 -11.43 4.67
N THR A 256 -10.09 -11.27 3.67
CA THR A 256 -8.89 -10.42 3.72
C THR A 256 -9.06 -9.05 3.05
N ARG A 257 -10.25 -8.75 2.51
CA ARG A 257 -10.53 -7.49 1.81
C ARG A 257 -11.40 -6.58 2.65
N PHE A 258 -10.94 -5.35 2.82
CA PHE A 258 -11.64 -4.27 3.52
C PHE A 258 -11.75 -3.05 2.61
N VAL A 259 -12.77 -2.26 2.82
CA VAL A 259 -13.00 -1.01 2.10
C VAL A 259 -12.95 0.14 3.09
N ALA A 260 -12.17 1.16 2.81
CA ALA A 260 -12.17 2.42 3.53
C ALA A 260 -12.88 3.48 2.69
N LEU A 261 -14.13 3.81 3.04
CA LEU A 261 -14.88 4.91 2.44
C LEU A 261 -14.43 6.21 3.09
N ASN A 262 -13.50 6.87 2.42
CA ASN A 262 -12.82 8.08 2.92
C ASN A 262 -13.56 9.37 2.54
N LYS A 263 -13.10 10.48 3.11
CA LYS A 263 -13.61 11.84 2.91
C LYS A 263 -15.06 12.03 3.37
N ILE A 264 -15.49 11.34 4.43
CA ILE A 264 -16.85 11.54 4.98
C ILE A 264 -17.11 12.99 5.39
N ASP A 265 -16.06 13.76 5.67
CA ASP A 265 -16.13 15.19 5.97
C ASP A 265 -16.68 16.03 4.80
N THR A 266 -16.69 15.53 3.59
CA THR A 266 -17.35 16.20 2.44
C THR A 266 -18.87 16.17 2.54
N LEU A 267 -19.41 15.31 3.39
CA LEU A 267 -20.85 15.23 3.69
C LEU A 267 -21.25 16.12 4.87
N TRP A 268 -20.28 16.72 5.56
CA TRP A 268 -20.56 17.59 6.69
C TRP A 268 -21.11 18.93 6.20
N ASP A 269 -22.34 19.19 6.56
CA ASP A 269 -23.07 20.40 6.20
C ASP A 269 -23.53 21.09 7.48
N ALA A 270 -23.19 22.38 7.62
CA ALA A 270 -23.57 23.19 8.76
C ALA A 270 -25.10 23.39 8.91
N LEU A 271 -25.87 23.11 7.85
CA LEU A 271 -27.33 23.18 7.85
C LEU A 271 -28.01 21.84 8.18
N SER A 272 -27.23 20.76 8.25
CA SER A 272 -27.72 19.41 8.54
C SER A 272 -27.47 19.04 9.99
N THR A 273 -28.37 18.24 10.57
CA THR A 273 -28.16 17.67 11.91
C THR A 273 -27.13 16.53 11.84
N SER A 274 -26.46 16.25 12.97
CA SER A 274 -25.52 15.12 13.05
C SER A 274 -26.18 13.79 12.62
N GLU A 275 -27.44 13.56 13.00
CA GLU A 275 -28.19 12.37 12.60
C GLU A 275 -28.42 12.27 11.08
N GLN A 276 -28.67 13.41 10.43
CA GLN A 276 -28.80 13.47 8.96
C GLN A 276 -27.48 13.18 8.27
N ILE A 277 -26.36 13.70 8.78
CA ILE A 277 -25.02 13.45 8.25
C ILE A 277 -24.66 11.97 8.40
N GLU A 278 -24.84 11.41 9.60
CA GLU A 278 -24.61 9.97 9.84
C GLU A 278 -25.48 9.08 8.95
N GLY A 279 -26.76 9.46 8.77
CA GLY A 279 -27.65 8.76 7.86
C GLY A 279 -27.22 8.84 6.37
N GLN A 280 -26.52 9.90 5.96
CA GLN A 280 -25.94 10.00 4.62
C GLN A 280 -24.69 9.13 4.48
N ILE A 281 -23.81 9.15 5.48
CA ILE A 281 -22.60 8.32 5.53
C ILE A 281 -23.00 6.85 5.46
N GLU A 282 -23.98 6.44 6.27
CA GLU A 282 -24.45 5.06 6.31
C GLU A 282 -25.05 4.60 4.97
N ARG A 283 -25.86 5.43 4.32
CA ARG A 283 -26.38 5.12 2.98
C ARG A 283 -25.26 4.88 1.96
N GLN A 284 -24.22 5.71 1.98
CA GLN A 284 -23.08 5.53 1.07
C GLN A 284 -22.26 4.29 1.40
N ARG A 285 -22.12 3.95 2.69
CA ARG A 285 -21.46 2.73 3.17
C ARG A 285 -22.17 1.49 2.61
N VAL A 286 -23.47 1.39 2.82
CA VAL A 286 -24.31 0.28 2.35
C VAL A 286 -24.29 0.17 0.83
N GLU A 287 -24.43 1.29 0.11
CA GLU A 287 -24.41 1.29 -1.34
C GLU A 287 -23.03 0.88 -1.90
N SER A 288 -21.94 1.32 -1.29
CA SER A 288 -20.59 0.90 -1.69
C SER A 288 -20.38 -0.60 -1.47
N ALA A 289 -20.86 -1.14 -0.34
CA ALA A 289 -20.82 -2.57 -0.06
C ALA A 289 -21.59 -3.37 -1.13
N ARG A 290 -22.81 -2.92 -1.47
CA ARG A 290 -23.65 -3.54 -2.49
C ARG A 290 -22.99 -3.55 -3.87
N ILE A 291 -22.40 -2.42 -4.29
CA ILE A 291 -21.76 -2.29 -5.61
C ILE A 291 -20.51 -3.18 -5.72
N LEU A 292 -19.71 -3.25 -4.65
CA LEU A 292 -18.50 -4.07 -4.62
C LEU A 292 -18.76 -5.56 -4.33
N GLY A 293 -19.98 -5.91 -3.90
CA GLY A 293 -20.34 -7.28 -3.54
C GLY A 293 -19.67 -7.79 -2.26
N VAL A 294 -19.43 -6.89 -1.30
CA VAL A 294 -18.90 -7.23 0.02
C VAL A 294 -19.96 -7.05 1.10
N THR A 295 -19.74 -7.65 2.27
CA THR A 295 -20.61 -7.42 3.42
C THR A 295 -20.36 -6.04 4.03
N GLU A 296 -21.39 -5.47 4.65
CA GLU A 296 -21.35 -4.09 5.16
C GLU A 296 -20.30 -3.88 6.27
N ASP A 297 -20.03 -4.91 7.07
CA ASP A 297 -18.98 -4.90 8.10
C ASP A 297 -17.55 -4.79 7.53
N ARG A 298 -17.38 -5.01 6.23
CA ARG A 298 -16.12 -4.82 5.52
C ARG A 298 -15.89 -3.39 5.04
N VAL A 299 -16.90 -2.53 5.11
CA VAL A 299 -16.81 -1.14 4.69
C VAL A 299 -16.75 -0.23 5.92
N MET A 300 -15.58 0.33 6.15
CA MET A 300 -15.33 1.31 7.22
C MET A 300 -15.40 2.72 6.64
N THR A 301 -15.99 3.64 7.36
CA THR A 301 -16.10 5.05 6.98
C THR A 301 -15.07 5.87 7.73
N VAL A 302 -14.35 6.76 7.05
CA VAL A 302 -13.30 7.58 7.67
C VAL A 302 -13.19 8.95 7.02
N SER A 303 -12.70 9.95 7.78
CA SER A 303 -12.12 11.17 7.24
C SER A 303 -10.63 11.19 7.59
N ALA A 304 -9.79 10.76 6.68
CA ALA A 304 -8.35 10.73 6.88
C ALA A 304 -7.77 12.11 7.19
N GLN A 305 -8.23 13.15 6.47
CA GLN A 305 -7.78 14.52 6.65
C GLN A 305 -8.16 15.08 8.03
N LYS A 306 -9.42 14.93 8.43
CA LYS A 306 -9.89 15.42 9.72
C LYS A 306 -9.30 14.64 10.88
N GLY A 307 -9.14 13.32 10.71
CA GLY A 307 -8.46 12.48 11.68
C GLY A 307 -6.98 12.84 11.87
N LEU A 308 -6.26 13.16 10.80
CA LEU A 308 -4.89 13.67 10.90
C LEU A 308 -4.85 14.99 11.67
N VAL A 309 -5.70 15.96 11.30
CA VAL A 309 -5.80 17.27 11.98
C VAL A 309 -6.16 17.08 13.46
N ALA A 310 -7.12 16.20 13.75
CA ALA A 310 -7.57 15.92 15.12
C ALA A 310 -6.44 15.34 15.98
N LYS A 311 -5.69 14.38 15.45
CA LYS A 311 -4.55 13.78 16.16
C LYS A 311 -3.42 14.80 16.41
N ILE A 312 -3.11 15.65 15.42
CA ILE A 312 -2.09 16.71 15.57
C ILE A 312 -2.51 17.72 16.63
N ASN A 313 -3.78 18.17 16.60
CA ASN A 313 -4.29 19.19 17.50
C ASN A 313 -4.79 18.61 18.85
N ARG A 314 -4.81 17.29 19.01
CA ARG A 314 -5.37 16.58 20.17
C ARG A 314 -6.85 16.91 20.40
N ASP A 315 -7.60 17.03 19.32
CA ASP A 315 -9.04 17.31 19.32
C ASP A 315 -9.82 15.98 19.33
N ALA A 316 -10.31 15.60 20.51
CA ALA A 316 -11.02 14.34 20.71
C ALA A 316 -12.41 14.33 20.04
N GLU A 317 -13.06 15.47 19.88
CA GLU A 317 -14.37 15.54 19.23
C GLU A 317 -14.23 15.38 17.72
N LEU A 318 -13.30 16.12 17.12
CA LEU A 318 -12.98 16.00 15.70
C LEU A 318 -12.48 14.59 15.37
N LEU A 319 -11.70 13.95 16.28
CA LEU A 319 -11.21 12.58 16.09
C LEU A 319 -12.38 11.59 16.02
N ARG A 320 -13.33 11.68 16.94
CA ARG A 320 -14.55 10.83 16.90
C ARG A 320 -15.35 11.06 15.61
N SER A 321 -15.60 12.32 15.25
CA SER A 321 -16.32 12.66 14.01
C SER A 321 -15.59 12.20 12.75
N SER A 322 -14.28 12.00 12.80
CA SER A 322 -13.48 11.46 11.69
C SER A 322 -13.53 9.93 11.55
N HIS A 323 -14.09 9.22 12.51
CA HIS A 323 -14.11 7.76 12.64
C HIS A 323 -12.70 7.10 12.63
N LEU A 324 -11.67 7.82 13.10
CA LEU A 324 -10.30 7.32 13.24
C LEU A 324 -9.88 7.10 14.71
N ASP A 325 -10.83 7.07 15.62
CA ASP A 325 -10.68 6.78 17.04
C ASP A 325 -10.93 5.29 17.38
N ALA A 326 -11.47 4.52 16.45
CA ALA A 326 -11.86 3.12 16.60
C ALA A 326 -10.72 2.13 16.27
#